data_e2175756a23c6619cd07aad640ac6649
#
_entry.id   e2175756a23c6619cd07aad640ac6649
#
_cell.length_a   1.000
_cell.length_b   1.000
_cell.length_c   1.000
_cell.angle_alpha   90.00
_cell.angle_beta   90.00
_cell.angle_gamma   90.00
#
_symmetry.space_group_name_H-M   'P 1'
#
loop_
_entity.id
_entity.type
_entity.pdbx_description
1 polymer ?
#
loop_
_entity_poly.entity_id
_entity_poly.type
_entity_poly.pdbx_seq_one_letter_code
_entity_poly.pdbx_strand_id
1 'polypeptide(L)'
;MIWLNTNCTTASVVNMLETQSPAATNIAGIGQIFWGSALTQLFNAPGLPPNGAPRTPDILVTPNVGVTYSGSGKKLAEHGGFSHDDTNVVMLLSNPSFDSKTIYTPVETAQVAPTILQALGLDPYALQSVQIEHTPVLPGLDLSGDHDH
;
A
#
# COMPACT_ATOMS: atom_id res chain seq x y z
N MET A 1 0.37 12.56 -2.14
CA MET A 1 1.38 12.64 -1.06
C MET A 1 1.98 14.04 -1.06
N ILE A 2 2.21 14.62 0.11
CA ILE A 2 2.73 15.99 0.29
C ILE A 2 3.96 15.91 1.20
N TRP A 3 5.04 16.53 0.77
CA TRP A 3 6.27 16.73 1.54
C TRP A 3 6.41 18.22 1.81
N LEU A 4 6.59 18.58 3.06
CA LEU A 4 6.67 19.97 3.48
C LEU A 4 8.12 20.46 3.49
N ASN A 5 8.29 21.73 3.20
CA ASN A 5 9.56 22.40 3.44
C ASN A 5 9.61 22.94 4.88
N THR A 6 10.76 23.45 5.30
CA THR A 6 11.01 23.94 6.67
C THR A 6 10.16 25.15 7.09
N ASN A 7 9.41 25.77 6.17
CA ASN A 7 8.62 26.97 6.44
C ASN A 7 7.17 26.68 6.83
N CYS A 8 6.74 25.42 6.76
CA CYS A 8 5.37 25.01 7.08
C CYS A 8 5.37 23.93 8.14
N THR A 9 4.41 23.94 9.05
CA THR A 9 4.16 22.83 9.95
C THR A 9 3.08 21.93 9.37
N THR A 10 3.17 20.63 9.63
CA THR A 10 2.18 19.65 9.18
C THR A 10 0.78 20.05 9.66
N ALA A 11 0.65 20.44 10.93
CA ALA A 11 -0.64 20.85 11.50
C ALA A 11 -1.25 22.06 10.79
N SER A 12 -0.44 23.07 10.41
CA SER A 12 -0.96 24.25 9.70
C SER A 12 -1.47 23.90 8.30
N VAL A 13 -0.77 23.02 7.61
CA VAL A 13 -1.19 22.58 6.26
C VAL A 13 -2.43 21.69 6.32
N VAL A 14 -2.51 20.79 7.28
CA VAL A 14 -3.71 19.95 7.52
C VAL A 14 -4.91 20.84 7.81
N ASN A 15 -4.79 21.80 8.74
CA ASN A 15 -5.87 22.74 9.05
C ASN A 15 -6.29 23.54 7.81
N MET A 16 -5.34 23.95 6.97
CA MET A 16 -5.65 24.63 5.72
C MET A 16 -6.46 23.73 4.77
N LEU A 17 -6.10 22.45 4.65
CA LEU A 17 -6.83 21.50 3.81
C LEU A 17 -8.23 21.20 4.34
N GLU A 18 -8.38 21.04 5.65
CA GLU A 18 -9.66 20.75 6.31
C GLU A 18 -10.61 21.96 6.34
N THR A 19 -10.07 23.17 6.41
CA THR A 19 -10.86 24.42 6.51
C THR A 19 -11.19 25.06 5.15
N GLN A 20 -10.84 24.41 4.04
CA GLN A 20 -11.26 24.86 2.72
C GLN A 20 -12.78 24.94 2.65
N SER A 21 -13.28 25.94 1.89
CA SER A 21 -14.72 26.05 1.68
C SER A 21 -15.29 24.74 1.08
N PRO A 22 -16.53 24.35 1.40
CA PRO A 22 -17.14 23.16 0.82
C PRO A 22 -17.06 23.14 -0.72
N ALA A 23 -17.15 24.30 -1.37
CA ALA A 23 -16.98 24.40 -2.81
C ALA A 23 -15.56 24.02 -3.27
N ALA A 24 -14.53 24.54 -2.60
CA ALA A 24 -13.14 24.18 -2.92
C ALA A 24 -12.83 22.72 -2.62
N THR A 25 -13.33 22.18 -1.51
CA THR A 25 -13.18 20.76 -1.14
C THR A 25 -13.87 19.87 -2.17
N ASN A 26 -15.06 20.21 -2.64
CA ASN A 26 -15.77 19.48 -3.67
C ASN A 26 -15.04 19.51 -5.02
N ILE A 27 -14.47 20.66 -5.40
CA ILE A 27 -13.68 20.77 -6.63
C ILE A 27 -12.39 19.96 -6.53
N ALA A 28 -11.69 20.04 -5.39
CA ALA A 28 -10.46 19.29 -5.18
C ALA A 28 -10.73 17.78 -4.96
N GLY A 29 -11.97 17.42 -4.60
CA GLY A 29 -12.35 16.02 -4.34
C GLY A 29 -11.52 15.38 -3.22
N ILE A 30 -11.23 16.13 -2.16
CA ILE A 30 -10.46 15.65 -1.01
C ILE A 30 -11.30 14.64 -0.24
N GLY A 31 -10.76 13.44 -0.06
CA GLY A 31 -11.32 12.38 0.76
C GLY A 31 -10.71 12.38 2.16
N GLN A 32 -9.91 11.39 2.49
CA GLN A 32 -9.25 11.28 3.79
C GLN A 32 -7.89 11.99 3.81
N ILE A 33 -7.54 12.55 4.95
CA ILE A 33 -6.23 13.16 5.19
C ILE A 33 -5.54 12.36 6.30
N PHE A 34 -4.39 11.75 5.99
CA PHE A 34 -3.56 11.02 6.94
C PHE A 34 -2.31 11.83 7.26
N TRP A 35 -2.01 11.98 8.54
CA TRP A 35 -0.82 12.67 9.04
C TRP A 35 -0.48 12.23 10.47
N GLY A 36 0.70 12.55 10.95
CA GLY A 36 1.14 12.20 12.30
C GLY A 36 1.07 10.70 12.59
N SER A 37 0.39 10.30 13.65
CA SER A 37 0.27 8.89 14.07
C SER A 37 -0.40 7.99 13.03
N ALA A 38 -1.31 8.52 12.23
CA ALA A 38 -1.95 7.76 11.16
C ALA A 38 -0.94 7.34 10.08
N LEU A 39 0.00 8.22 9.72
CA LEU A 39 1.09 7.87 8.80
C LEU A 39 2.07 6.87 9.43
N THR A 40 2.31 6.94 10.73
CA THR A 40 3.17 5.98 11.42
C THR A 40 2.62 4.54 11.36
N GLN A 41 1.31 4.39 11.26
CA GLN A 41 0.66 3.08 11.07
C GLN A 41 0.75 2.57 9.63
N LEU A 42 0.77 3.48 8.64
CA LEU A 42 0.88 3.12 7.22
C LEU A 42 2.33 2.95 6.78
N PHE A 43 3.23 3.69 7.39
CA PHE A 43 4.66 3.72 7.12
C PHE A 43 5.43 3.68 8.43
N ASN A 44 6.70 3.34 8.38
CA ASN A 44 7.58 3.56 9.53
C ASN A 44 7.65 5.05 9.85
N ALA A 45 7.87 5.39 11.12
CA ALA A 45 7.89 6.77 11.60
C ALA A 45 8.75 7.69 10.71
N PRO A 46 8.19 8.76 10.13
CA PRO A 46 8.91 9.61 9.20
C PRO A 46 10.16 10.20 9.83
N GLY A 47 11.28 10.14 9.12
CA GLY A 47 12.52 10.80 9.50
C GLY A 47 13.18 10.36 10.81
N LEU A 48 12.72 9.30 11.46
CA LEU A 48 13.27 8.78 12.72
C LEU A 48 14.11 7.51 12.47
N PRO A 49 15.44 7.61 12.32
CA PRO A 49 16.30 6.44 12.26
C PRO A 49 16.23 5.64 13.59
N PRO A 50 16.36 4.29 13.53
CA PRO A 50 16.51 3.46 12.34
C PRO A 50 15.18 3.11 11.66
N ASN A 51 14.04 3.49 12.24
CA ASN A 51 12.72 2.99 11.88
C ASN A 51 11.94 3.90 10.95
N GLY A 52 12.46 5.07 10.59
CA GLY A 52 11.82 6.02 9.70
C GLY A 52 12.44 6.04 8.31
N ALA A 53 11.60 6.09 7.27
CA ALA A 53 12.05 6.31 5.92
C ALA A 53 12.00 7.82 5.59
N PRO A 54 13.13 8.45 5.25
CA PRO A 54 13.16 9.90 4.96
C PRO A 54 12.31 10.28 3.73
N ARG A 55 11.88 9.30 2.95
CA ARG A 55 10.97 9.47 1.80
C ARG A 55 9.49 9.37 2.16
N THR A 56 9.15 9.08 3.40
CA THR A 56 7.76 9.07 3.86
C THR A 56 7.17 10.49 3.76
N PRO A 57 5.96 10.67 3.22
CA PRO A 57 5.34 11.98 3.14
C PRO A 57 4.97 12.53 4.52
N ASP A 58 4.87 13.86 4.64
CA ASP A 58 4.35 14.51 5.84
C ASP A 58 2.82 14.43 5.94
N ILE A 59 2.16 14.42 4.77
CA ILE A 59 0.70 14.32 4.66
C ILE A 59 0.36 13.46 3.45
N LEU A 60 -0.61 12.58 3.62
CA LEU A 60 -1.22 11.81 2.56
C LEU A 60 -2.68 12.18 2.44
N VAL A 61 -3.11 12.52 1.25
CA VAL A 61 -4.50 12.82 0.92
C VAL A 61 -5.00 11.78 -0.07
N THR A 62 -6.11 11.14 0.24
CA THR A 62 -6.82 10.31 -0.73
C THR A 62 -7.88 11.16 -1.44
N PRO A 63 -8.12 10.95 -2.73
CA PRO A 63 -9.25 11.56 -3.40
C PRO A 63 -10.58 10.91 -2.98
N ASN A 64 -11.67 11.59 -3.21
CA ASN A 64 -13.01 10.98 -3.19
C ASN A 64 -13.15 9.98 -4.34
N VAL A 65 -14.06 9.02 -4.18
CA VAL A 65 -14.40 8.05 -5.23
C VAL A 65 -14.74 8.79 -6.54
N GLY A 66 -14.12 8.35 -7.63
CA GLY A 66 -14.30 8.95 -8.95
C GLY A 66 -13.41 10.17 -9.24
N VAL A 67 -12.55 10.58 -8.31
CA VAL A 67 -11.59 11.68 -8.50
C VAL A 67 -10.18 11.13 -8.71
N THR A 68 -9.51 11.59 -9.73
CA THR A 68 -8.10 11.26 -10.02
C THR A 68 -7.26 12.53 -10.02
N TYR A 69 -6.26 12.61 -9.15
CA TYR A 69 -5.29 13.70 -9.16
C TYR A 69 -4.27 13.48 -10.26
N SER A 70 -4.42 14.17 -11.37
CA SER A 70 -3.57 14.03 -12.54
C SER A 70 -3.24 15.38 -13.16
N GLY A 71 -2.01 15.55 -13.63
CA GLY A 71 -1.59 16.69 -14.45
C GLY A 71 -2.06 16.61 -15.91
N SER A 72 -2.81 15.58 -16.28
CA SER A 72 -3.26 15.34 -17.66
C SER A 72 -4.73 14.96 -17.70
N GLY A 73 -5.53 15.66 -18.49
CA GLY A 73 -6.93 15.33 -18.75
C GLY A 73 -7.16 14.00 -19.51
N LYS A 74 -6.09 13.30 -19.91
CA LYS A 74 -6.15 12.00 -20.56
C LYS A 74 -6.17 10.85 -19.58
N LYS A 75 -5.82 11.07 -18.32
CA LYS A 75 -5.73 10.04 -17.28
C LYS A 75 -7.08 9.95 -16.59
N LEU A 76 -7.81 8.89 -16.84
CA LEU A 76 -9.16 8.65 -16.34
C LEU A 76 -9.18 7.79 -15.06
N ALA A 77 -8.09 7.12 -14.75
CA ALA A 77 -7.92 6.29 -13.56
C ALA A 77 -6.47 6.29 -13.10
N GLU A 78 -6.25 6.00 -11.84
CA GLU A 78 -4.93 5.85 -11.21
C GLU A 78 -4.93 4.58 -10.37
N HIS A 79 -3.75 4.07 -10.04
CA HIS A 79 -3.54 2.93 -9.16
C HIS A 79 -2.47 3.26 -8.12
N GLY A 80 -2.39 2.45 -7.06
CA GLY A 80 -1.41 2.64 -5.99
C GLY A 80 -1.79 3.74 -5.00
N GLY A 81 -3.09 4.04 -4.90
CA GLY A 81 -3.62 4.92 -3.86
C GLY A 81 -3.70 4.26 -2.49
N PHE A 82 -4.22 4.99 -1.51
CA PHE A 82 -4.39 4.56 -0.12
C PHE A 82 -5.87 4.57 0.31
N SER A 83 -6.79 4.75 -0.62
CA SER A 83 -8.20 4.57 -0.35
C SER A 83 -8.51 3.08 -0.10
N HIS A 84 -9.63 2.81 0.55
CA HIS A 84 -10.07 1.43 0.80
C HIS A 84 -10.08 0.59 -0.47
N ASP A 85 -10.59 1.13 -1.56
CA ASP A 85 -10.73 0.42 -2.83
C ASP A 85 -9.38 0.20 -3.55
N ASP A 86 -8.39 1.06 -3.30
CA ASP A 86 -7.02 0.91 -3.80
C ASP A 86 -6.24 -0.17 -3.05
N THR A 87 -6.54 -0.37 -1.77
CA THR A 87 -5.80 -1.28 -0.89
C THR A 87 -6.51 -2.61 -0.68
N ASN A 88 -7.82 -2.69 -0.94
CA ASN A 88 -8.62 -3.90 -0.76
C ASN A 88 -8.89 -4.57 -2.11
N VAL A 89 -7.83 -5.06 -2.74
CA VAL A 89 -7.88 -5.68 -4.07
C VAL A 89 -7.82 -7.20 -3.99
N VAL A 90 -8.37 -7.87 -5.01
CA VAL A 90 -8.31 -9.33 -5.10
C VAL A 90 -6.90 -9.81 -5.41
N MET A 91 -6.46 -10.88 -4.75
CA MET A 91 -5.27 -11.65 -5.10
C MET A 91 -5.74 -12.96 -5.75
N LEU A 92 -5.39 -13.15 -7.03
CA LEU A 92 -5.73 -14.36 -7.79
C LEU A 92 -4.46 -15.10 -8.16
N LEU A 93 -4.39 -16.37 -7.80
CA LEU A 93 -3.32 -17.28 -8.20
C LEU A 93 -3.90 -18.42 -9.04
N SER A 94 -3.19 -18.76 -10.11
CA SER A 94 -3.59 -19.87 -10.99
C SER A 94 -2.37 -20.74 -11.27
N ASN A 95 -2.52 -22.03 -11.00
CA ASN A 95 -1.55 -23.08 -11.37
C ASN A 95 -2.34 -24.36 -11.62
N PRO A 96 -1.99 -25.19 -12.60
CA PRO A 96 -2.66 -26.46 -12.85
C PRO A 96 -2.70 -27.42 -11.66
N SER A 97 -1.75 -27.33 -10.72
CA SER A 97 -1.71 -28.13 -9.49
C SER A 97 -2.53 -27.58 -8.35
N PHE A 98 -3.15 -26.39 -8.49
CA PHE A 98 -3.93 -25.80 -7.41
C PHE A 98 -5.39 -26.23 -7.48
N ASP A 99 -5.92 -26.66 -6.33
CA ASP A 99 -7.35 -26.83 -6.15
C ASP A 99 -8.07 -25.46 -6.17
N SER A 100 -9.25 -25.42 -6.77
CA SER A 100 -10.09 -24.22 -6.75
C SER A 100 -10.61 -23.97 -5.33
N LYS A 101 -10.15 -22.89 -4.70
CA LYS A 101 -10.59 -22.50 -3.37
C LYS A 101 -10.53 -20.98 -3.17
N THR A 102 -11.31 -20.49 -2.23
CA THR A 102 -11.27 -19.11 -1.77
C THR A 102 -10.68 -19.07 -0.37
N ILE A 103 -9.70 -18.18 -0.15
CA ILE A 103 -9.05 -17.97 1.12
C ILE A 103 -9.45 -16.58 1.63
N TYR A 104 -10.00 -16.53 2.83
CA TYR A 104 -10.52 -15.30 3.44
C TYR A 104 -9.51 -14.65 4.41
N THR A 105 -8.34 -15.25 4.59
CA THR A 105 -7.28 -14.66 5.39
C THR A 105 -6.77 -13.40 4.68
N PRO A 106 -6.66 -12.26 5.36
CA PRO A 106 -6.03 -11.06 4.81
C PRO A 106 -4.60 -11.35 4.37
N VAL A 107 -4.23 -10.85 3.21
CA VAL A 107 -2.90 -11.04 2.62
C VAL A 107 -2.36 -9.71 2.10
N GLU A 108 -1.05 -9.66 1.89
CA GLU A 108 -0.34 -8.48 1.41
C GLU A 108 0.41 -8.78 0.12
N THR A 109 0.59 -7.79 -0.73
CA THR A 109 1.37 -7.92 -1.97
C THR A 109 2.84 -8.28 -1.70
N ALA A 110 3.38 -7.91 -0.54
CA ALA A 110 4.72 -8.30 -0.10
C ALA A 110 4.91 -9.83 -0.04
N GLN A 111 3.83 -10.59 0.21
CA GLN A 111 3.86 -12.06 0.29
C GLN A 111 4.02 -12.75 -1.07
N VAL A 112 3.85 -12.04 -2.18
CA VAL A 112 3.95 -12.63 -3.53
C VAL A 112 5.35 -13.14 -3.81
N ALA A 113 6.38 -12.37 -3.52
CA ALA A 113 7.76 -12.73 -3.82
C ALA A 113 8.24 -14.01 -3.09
N PRO A 114 8.11 -14.15 -1.76
CA PRO A 114 8.47 -15.39 -1.08
C PRO A 114 7.61 -16.58 -1.52
N THR A 115 6.34 -16.36 -1.88
CA THR A 115 5.47 -17.42 -2.41
C THR A 115 5.95 -17.95 -3.75
N ILE A 116 6.40 -17.07 -4.66
CA ILE A 116 6.99 -17.47 -5.94
C ILE A 116 8.25 -18.32 -5.70
N LEU A 117 9.14 -17.90 -4.80
CA LEU A 117 10.33 -18.69 -4.49
C LEU A 117 9.96 -20.08 -3.98
N GLN A 118 9.02 -20.18 -3.06
CA GLN A 118 8.56 -21.48 -2.58
C GLN A 118 7.94 -22.34 -3.67
N ALA A 119 7.13 -21.77 -4.55
CA ALA A 119 6.53 -22.47 -5.69
C ALA A 119 7.57 -23.01 -6.70
N LEU A 120 8.75 -22.39 -6.75
CA LEU A 120 9.89 -22.82 -7.56
C LEU A 120 10.84 -23.77 -6.82
N GLY A 121 10.51 -24.20 -5.60
CA GLY A 121 11.38 -25.03 -4.77
C GLY A 121 12.61 -24.32 -4.23
N LEU A 122 12.59 -22.98 -4.23
CA LEU A 122 13.66 -22.12 -3.71
C LEU A 122 13.34 -21.67 -2.28
N ASP A 123 14.39 -21.29 -1.54
CA ASP A 123 14.23 -20.78 -0.18
C ASP A 123 13.50 -19.42 -0.18
N PRO A 124 12.29 -19.31 0.35
CA PRO A 124 11.57 -18.04 0.45
C PRO A 124 12.30 -17.01 1.30
N TYR A 125 13.17 -17.42 2.23
CA TYR A 125 13.96 -16.53 3.07
C TYR A 125 15.27 -16.06 2.41
N ALA A 126 15.54 -16.44 1.17
CA ALA A 126 16.71 -15.92 0.44
C ALA A 126 16.62 -14.42 0.17
N LEU A 127 15.44 -13.82 0.22
CA LEU A 127 15.23 -12.38 0.04
C LEU A 127 15.54 -11.62 1.34
N GLN A 128 16.42 -10.63 1.26
CA GLN A 128 16.79 -9.81 2.42
C GLN A 128 15.58 -9.08 3.04
N SER A 129 14.66 -8.59 2.22
CA SER A 129 13.43 -7.96 2.72
C SER A 129 12.56 -8.92 3.53
N VAL A 130 12.45 -10.18 3.08
CA VAL A 130 11.72 -11.23 3.80
C VAL A 130 12.37 -11.53 5.15
N GLN A 131 13.70 -11.55 5.22
CA GLN A 131 14.42 -11.75 6.49
C GLN A 131 14.20 -10.59 7.46
N ILE A 132 14.17 -9.35 6.98
CA ILE A 132 14.02 -8.14 7.81
C ILE A 132 12.57 -7.99 8.29
N GLU A 133 11.61 -8.20 7.40
CA GLU A 133 10.18 -7.94 7.64
C GLU A 133 9.43 -9.18 8.14
N HIS A 134 10.08 -10.35 8.10
CA HIS A 134 9.47 -11.64 8.44
C HIS A 134 8.20 -11.95 7.63
N THR A 135 8.19 -11.53 6.36
CA THR A 135 7.04 -11.68 5.47
C THR A 135 6.78 -13.16 5.19
N PRO A 136 5.63 -13.72 5.59
CA PRO A 136 5.33 -15.12 5.32
C PRO A 136 4.93 -15.32 3.85
N VAL A 137 4.93 -16.56 3.40
CA VAL A 137 4.29 -16.95 2.14
C VAL A 137 2.77 -16.81 2.23
N LEU A 138 2.08 -16.75 1.09
CA LEU A 138 0.63 -16.70 1.04
C LEU A 138 0.02 -17.96 1.69
N PRO A 139 -1.00 -17.80 2.54
CA PRO A 139 -1.61 -18.91 3.25
C PRO A 139 -2.41 -19.83 2.32
N GLY A 140 -2.56 -21.08 2.72
CA GLY A 140 -3.47 -22.03 2.10
C GLY A 140 -3.07 -22.52 0.71
N LEU A 141 -1.85 -22.28 0.26
CA LEU A 141 -1.30 -22.88 -0.96
C LEU A 141 -0.62 -24.19 -0.60
N ASP A 142 -0.99 -25.25 -1.30
CA ASP A 142 -0.22 -26.48 -1.30
C ASP A 142 0.84 -26.39 -2.40
N LEU A 143 2.05 -26.03 -2.00
CA LEU A 143 3.19 -25.87 -2.88
C LEU A 143 4.16 -27.07 -2.78
N SER A 144 3.82 -28.06 -1.96
CA SER A 144 4.55 -29.33 -1.85
C SER A 144 4.13 -30.26 -2.98
N GLY A 145 4.30 -29.83 -4.22
CA GLY A 145 4.15 -30.75 -5.33
C GLY A 145 5.23 -31.83 -5.25
N ASP A 146 4.85 -33.04 -4.87
CA ASP A 146 5.60 -34.25 -5.22
C ASP A 146 5.71 -34.26 -6.75
N HIS A 147 6.78 -33.70 -7.27
CA HIS A 147 7.21 -33.96 -8.64
C HIS A 147 7.88 -35.32 -8.66
N ASP A 148 7.12 -36.36 -8.36
CA ASP A 148 7.48 -37.71 -8.74
C ASP A 148 7.45 -37.78 -10.29
N HIS A 149 8.63 -37.67 -10.86
CA HIS A 149 8.91 -38.01 -12.25
C HIS A 149 9.59 -39.38 -12.33
#